data_085aa64188835d83011e5e3bac2c08be
#
_entry.id   085aa64188835d83011e5e3bac2c08be
#
_cell.length_a   1.000
_cell.length_b   1.000
_cell.length_c   1.000
_cell.angle_alpha   90.00
_cell.angle_beta   90.00
_cell.angle_gamma   90.00
#
_symmetry.space_group_name_H-M   'P 1'
#
loop_
_entity.id
_entity.type
_entity.pdbx_description
1 polymer ?
#
loop_
_entity_poly.entity_id
_entity_poly.type
_entity_poly.pdbx_seq_one_letter_code
_entity_poly.pdbx_strand_id
1 'polypeptide(L)'
;MKTSYCSNCQATVKVHHDYGAGYSDMYYCSDCDCELSYNFKFCILAAGMGTRNNDVDGLHKALLPLENKPVISHIIDKLDKKVEVVIAVGYKSNQIKTYLDAVYTDRKIAYVDVDNFNGDGSGPGYSLLSCKDELQVPFIFTSVDTLVKEDAVFNFVGDNWLGVSEVPIENSMDYCLVRGSKYLDDLYYGTGNRAYVGMAGIHDYENFWGALEDRKILKDEYQVIHGFDGLENIKLIDFTWYDTGNNKSYQETKRVFCNDVVANKSDEAIFIDRGKVIKYFNSSDKAKLRVERAKYLNGNCPEITVINDNMYSYDYVEGEMLSNISDEKLMRKFLDDCQENLFQRKEIKNRDVFVDNCEQMYEWKTKERVVQLFGKELDRVGVINGIEVEPIEDMLNKVDWDWFYEVAIPSYFHGDLQPENILYDESKDKFVLIDWRQRFGNSTKIGDVYYDLGKLYHAIMINGQTILKDMFSYTRLGKKVTLDFYVKSNLVSFMDIFKEFCDNNGYDWKQVELLGILQYFNICTLYDNFKDGRYGNFLFLYGKY
;
A
#
# COMPACT_ATOMS: atom_id res chain seq x y z
N MET A 1 20.54 33.98 13.51
CA MET A 1 19.37 34.78 13.08
C MET A 1 19.05 34.29 11.68
N LYS A 2 17.80 33.92 11.43
CA LYS A 2 17.39 33.52 10.09
C LYS A 2 17.25 34.78 9.21
N THR A 3 17.61 34.65 7.93
CA THR A 3 17.42 35.70 6.92
C THR A 3 16.63 35.13 5.76
N SER A 4 15.83 35.93 5.11
CA SER A 4 15.09 35.58 3.88
C SER A 4 15.01 36.79 2.96
N TYR A 5 14.66 36.55 1.69
CA TYR A 5 14.43 37.65 0.75
C TYR A 5 13.02 38.19 0.94
N CYS A 6 12.93 39.51 1.14
CA CYS A 6 11.64 40.21 1.21
C CYS A 6 11.36 40.87 -0.14
N SER A 7 10.28 40.43 -0.83
CA SER A 7 9.87 41.02 -2.11
C SER A 7 9.41 42.47 -1.98
N ASN A 8 8.90 42.89 -0.81
CA ASN A 8 8.49 44.25 -0.56
C ASN A 8 9.69 45.18 -0.34
N CYS A 9 10.71 44.73 0.41
CA CYS A 9 11.95 45.49 0.62
C CYS A 9 12.96 45.30 -0.50
N GLN A 10 12.76 44.35 -1.40
CA GLN A 10 13.68 43.92 -2.45
C GLN A 10 15.11 43.65 -1.92
N ALA A 11 15.22 43.08 -0.74
CA ALA A 11 16.48 42.84 -0.05
C ALA A 11 16.42 41.57 0.82
N THR A 12 17.59 41.03 1.13
CA THR A 12 17.73 40.00 2.16
C THR A 12 17.58 40.61 3.54
N VAL A 13 16.57 40.22 4.26
CA VAL A 13 16.19 40.79 5.56
C VAL A 13 16.26 39.75 6.66
N LYS A 14 16.34 40.23 7.91
CA LYS A 14 16.18 39.35 9.08
C LYS A 14 14.75 38.89 9.17
N VAL A 15 14.56 37.68 9.66
CA VAL A 15 13.25 37.07 9.83
C VAL A 15 12.94 36.96 11.30
N HIS A 16 11.76 37.42 11.70
CA HIS A 16 11.20 37.12 13.01
C HIS A 16 10.02 36.15 12.89
N HIS A 17 9.82 35.40 13.92
CA HIS A 17 8.78 34.39 14.02
C HIS A 17 7.74 34.87 15.04
N ASP A 18 6.49 34.93 14.66
CA ASP A 18 5.41 35.22 15.57
C ASP A 18 4.87 33.92 16.19
N TYR A 19 5.01 33.79 17.51
CA TYR A 19 4.49 32.66 18.30
C TYR A 19 3.00 32.85 18.69
N GLY A 20 2.18 33.40 17.83
CA GLY A 20 0.74 33.49 18.05
C GLY A 20 0.08 32.14 18.22
N ALA A 21 -0.80 31.99 19.19
CA ALA A 21 -1.53 30.79 19.52
C ALA A 21 -2.48 30.37 18.38
N GLY A 22 -2.02 29.62 17.41
CA GLY A 22 -2.84 29.07 16.32
C GLY A 22 -2.07 28.80 15.03
N TYR A 23 -1.48 27.61 14.92
CA TYR A 23 -1.22 26.85 13.71
C TYR A 23 -0.87 27.57 12.39
N SER A 24 0.16 28.42 12.36
CA SER A 24 1.01 28.57 11.17
C SER A 24 2.30 29.25 11.58
N ASP A 25 3.43 28.63 11.30
CA ASP A 25 4.76 29.23 11.39
C ASP A 25 4.87 30.31 10.30
N MET A 26 4.40 31.51 10.58
CA MET A 26 4.49 32.63 9.65
C MET A 26 5.80 33.38 9.91
N TYR A 27 6.58 33.56 8.86
CA TYR A 27 7.80 34.35 8.91
C TYR A 27 7.52 35.74 8.37
N TYR A 28 7.96 36.76 9.10
CA TYR A 28 7.76 38.17 8.75
C TYR A 28 9.10 38.85 8.51
N CYS A 29 9.09 39.81 7.61
CA CYS A 29 10.23 40.69 7.38
C CYS A 29 10.41 41.59 8.60
N SER A 30 11.64 41.62 9.17
CA SER A 30 11.93 42.49 10.31
C SER A 30 11.91 43.98 9.97
N ASP A 31 11.93 44.35 8.69
CA ASP A 31 12.05 45.72 8.24
C ASP A 31 10.69 46.32 7.83
N CYS A 32 9.76 45.54 7.30
CA CYS A 32 8.46 46.02 6.85
C CYS A 32 7.26 45.23 7.37
N ASP A 33 7.50 44.19 8.20
CA ASP A 33 6.48 43.34 8.83
C ASP A 33 5.53 42.65 7.82
N CYS A 34 5.91 42.57 6.54
CA CYS A 34 5.16 41.83 5.56
C CYS A 34 5.42 40.30 5.71
N GLU A 35 4.39 39.51 5.45
CA GLU A 35 4.52 38.06 5.38
C GLU A 35 5.54 37.70 4.29
N LEU A 36 6.56 36.92 4.66
CA LEU A 36 7.56 36.45 3.72
C LEU A 36 6.98 35.25 2.98
N SER A 37 6.71 35.44 1.70
CA SER A 37 6.41 34.32 0.81
C SER A 37 7.60 33.36 0.72
N TYR A 38 7.33 32.06 0.64
CA TYR A 38 8.37 31.08 0.36
C TYR A 38 8.98 31.39 -1.02
N ASN A 39 10.14 32.01 -1.04
CA ASN A 39 10.83 32.32 -2.29
C ASN A 39 11.73 31.18 -2.73
N PHE A 40 11.24 29.94 -2.60
CA PHE A 40 11.90 28.75 -3.13
C PHE A 40 10.88 27.72 -3.63
N LYS A 41 11.35 26.83 -4.50
CA LYS A 41 10.58 25.68 -4.99
C LYS A 41 11.19 24.38 -4.50
N PHE A 42 10.38 23.33 -4.45
CA PHE A 42 10.84 21.98 -4.11
C PHE A 42 10.71 21.06 -5.31
N CYS A 43 11.83 20.44 -5.72
CA CYS A 43 11.86 19.55 -6.88
C CYS A 43 12.01 18.09 -6.45
N ILE A 44 11.16 17.19 -7.01
CA ILE A 44 11.23 15.74 -6.79
C ILE A 44 11.63 15.07 -8.10
N LEU A 45 12.73 14.32 -8.11
CA LEU A 45 13.20 13.58 -9.27
C LEU A 45 12.57 12.20 -9.31
N ALA A 46 11.54 12.04 -10.11
CA ALA A 46 10.72 10.82 -10.21
C ALA A 46 10.63 10.27 -11.66
N ALA A 47 11.58 10.60 -12.54
CA ALA A 47 11.54 10.18 -13.94
C ALA A 47 12.05 8.75 -14.19
N GLY A 48 12.92 8.22 -13.34
CA GLY A 48 13.65 6.98 -13.57
C GLY A 48 12.80 5.72 -13.46
N MET A 49 13.23 4.66 -14.15
CA MET A 49 12.51 3.38 -14.26
C MET A 49 12.44 2.57 -12.95
N GLY A 50 13.37 2.77 -12.01
CA GLY A 50 13.39 2.04 -10.74
C GLY A 50 13.54 0.53 -10.89
N THR A 51 14.33 0.05 -11.85
CA THR A 51 14.48 -1.37 -12.23
C THR A 51 14.96 -2.28 -11.10
N ARG A 52 15.46 -1.72 -10.01
CA ARG A 52 15.98 -2.44 -8.84
C ARG A 52 14.93 -2.73 -7.76
N ASN A 53 13.67 -2.32 -7.97
CA ASN A 53 12.59 -2.53 -7.01
C ASN A 53 11.31 -3.03 -7.70
N ASN A 54 10.81 -4.21 -7.28
CA ASN A 54 9.66 -4.92 -7.86
C ASN A 54 8.66 -5.40 -6.77
N ASP A 55 8.51 -4.68 -5.67
CA ASP A 55 7.63 -5.12 -4.55
C ASP A 55 6.14 -5.17 -4.96
N VAL A 56 5.72 -4.26 -5.86
CA VAL A 56 4.38 -4.27 -6.45
C VAL A 56 4.49 -4.23 -7.97
N ASP A 57 3.99 -5.29 -8.63
CA ASP A 57 4.06 -5.44 -10.08
C ASP A 57 3.41 -4.26 -10.81
N GLY A 58 4.12 -3.73 -11.76
CA GLY A 58 3.61 -2.66 -12.60
C GLY A 58 3.50 -1.29 -11.94
N LEU A 59 3.75 -1.12 -10.65
CA LEU A 59 3.70 0.16 -9.95
C LEU A 59 5.02 0.94 -10.10
N HIS A 60 4.94 2.27 -10.24
CA HIS A 60 6.12 3.12 -10.24
C HIS A 60 6.72 3.22 -8.82
N LYS A 61 8.06 3.29 -8.70
CA LYS A 61 8.76 3.34 -7.39
C LYS A 61 8.31 4.49 -6.48
N ALA A 62 7.92 5.63 -7.03
CA ALA A 62 7.36 6.77 -6.30
C ALA A 62 6.06 6.44 -5.56
N LEU A 63 5.33 5.43 -6.04
CA LEU A 63 4.05 4.99 -5.48
C LEU A 63 4.16 3.72 -4.64
N LEU A 64 5.36 3.23 -4.35
CA LEU A 64 5.53 2.09 -3.45
C LEU A 64 4.95 2.41 -2.06
N PRO A 65 4.13 1.52 -1.47
CA PRO A 65 3.43 1.80 -0.23
C PRO A 65 4.32 1.66 1.00
N LEU A 66 4.38 2.70 1.81
CA LEU A 66 4.87 2.68 3.19
C LEU A 66 3.71 3.06 4.10
N GLU A 67 3.31 2.21 5.05
CA GLU A 67 2.13 2.41 5.91
C GLU A 67 0.85 2.80 5.14
N ASN A 68 0.56 2.13 4.03
CA ASN A 68 -0.54 2.46 3.14
C ASN A 68 -0.46 3.86 2.50
N LYS A 69 0.70 4.50 2.48
CA LYS A 69 0.94 5.80 1.87
C LYS A 69 2.09 5.70 0.87
N PRO A 70 2.00 6.30 -0.33
CA PRO A 70 3.10 6.24 -1.29
C PRO A 70 4.36 6.96 -0.79
N VAL A 71 5.52 6.48 -1.20
CA VAL A 71 6.82 7.12 -0.91
C VAL A 71 6.80 8.62 -1.23
N ILE A 72 6.28 9.02 -2.40
CA ILE A 72 6.22 10.41 -2.81
C ILE A 72 5.35 11.27 -1.88
N SER A 73 4.28 10.71 -1.31
CA SER A 73 3.42 11.42 -0.36
C SER A 73 4.13 11.71 0.95
N HIS A 74 5.01 10.81 1.42
CA HIS A 74 5.83 11.06 2.61
C HIS A 74 6.78 12.26 2.42
N ILE A 75 7.24 12.51 1.19
CA ILE A 75 8.06 13.69 0.87
C ILE A 75 7.19 14.94 0.83
N ILE A 76 6.09 14.91 0.07
CA ILE A 76 5.24 16.09 -0.16
C ILE A 76 4.58 16.59 1.14
N ASP A 77 4.18 15.69 2.04
CA ASP A 77 3.51 16.05 3.29
C ASP A 77 4.42 16.74 4.31
N LYS A 78 5.73 16.66 4.13
CA LYS A 78 6.69 17.41 4.94
C LYS A 78 6.80 18.89 4.52
N LEU A 79 6.25 19.24 3.36
CA LEU A 79 6.33 20.59 2.80
C LEU A 79 5.13 21.43 3.23
N ASP A 80 5.37 22.70 3.60
CA ASP A 80 4.28 23.66 3.73
C ASP A 80 3.44 23.72 2.44
N LYS A 81 2.13 23.87 2.57
CA LYS A 81 1.20 23.90 1.43
C LYS A 81 1.48 25.02 0.43
N LYS A 82 2.11 26.12 0.88
CA LYS A 82 2.47 27.27 0.06
C LYS A 82 3.71 27.02 -0.82
N VAL A 83 4.53 26.01 -0.52
CA VAL A 83 5.71 25.65 -1.32
C VAL A 83 5.28 25.05 -2.64
N GLU A 84 5.69 25.65 -3.76
CA GLU A 84 5.47 25.08 -5.09
C GLU A 84 6.33 23.83 -5.29
N VAL A 85 5.70 22.75 -5.72
CA VAL A 85 6.38 21.48 -5.98
C VAL A 85 6.54 21.28 -7.48
N VAL A 86 7.76 21.00 -7.92
CA VAL A 86 8.10 20.61 -9.29
C VAL A 86 8.45 19.13 -9.29
N ILE A 87 7.86 18.35 -10.17
CA ILE A 87 8.12 16.91 -10.23
C ILE A 87 8.61 16.54 -11.63
N ALA A 88 9.86 16.10 -11.72
CA ALA A 88 10.39 15.48 -12.93
C ALA A 88 9.78 14.09 -13.09
N VAL A 89 9.02 13.85 -14.13
CA VAL A 89 8.34 12.59 -14.43
C VAL A 89 8.78 12.04 -15.78
N GLY A 90 8.81 10.73 -15.94
CA GLY A 90 9.23 10.06 -17.17
C GLY A 90 8.57 8.69 -17.28
N TYR A 91 9.27 7.64 -16.85
CA TYR A 91 8.69 6.29 -16.82
C TYR A 91 7.39 6.26 -16.03
N LYS A 92 6.33 5.71 -16.63
CA LYS A 92 4.98 5.63 -16.01
C LYS A 92 4.47 6.95 -15.41
N SER A 93 4.80 8.08 -16.03
CA SER A 93 4.44 9.43 -15.57
C SER A 93 2.96 9.57 -15.22
N ASN A 94 2.07 8.93 -16.01
CA ASN A 94 0.62 8.96 -15.78
C ASN A 94 0.22 8.40 -14.41
N GLN A 95 0.91 7.38 -13.88
CA GLN A 95 0.57 6.85 -12.56
C GLN A 95 0.81 7.89 -11.47
N ILE A 96 1.95 8.60 -11.54
CA ILE A 96 2.32 9.64 -10.59
C ILE A 96 1.36 10.82 -10.68
N LYS A 97 1.18 11.37 -11.90
CA LYS A 97 0.30 12.53 -12.16
C LYS A 97 -1.12 12.23 -11.66
N THR A 98 -1.70 11.12 -12.10
CA THR A 98 -3.08 10.74 -11.77
C THR A 98 -3.29 10.55 -10.27
N TYR A 99 -2.33 9.93 -9.56
CA TYR A 99 -2.39 9.77 -8.12
C TYR A 99 -2.34 11.13 -7.41
N LEU A 100 -1.36 11.95 -7.74
CA LEU A 100 -1.16 13.25 -7.08
C LEU A 100 -2.30 14.23 -7.34
N ASP A 101 -2.83 14.27 -8.56
CA ASP A 101 -3.99 15.09 -8.92
C ASP A 101 -5.26 14.68 -8.17
N ALA A 102 -5.41 13.38 -7.85
CA ALA A 102 -6.53 12.87 -7.07
C ALA A 102 -6.42 13.19 -5.56
N VAL A 103 -5.19 13.29 -5.03
CA VAL A 103 -4.93 13.43 -3.59
C VAL A 103 -4.60 14.87 -3.19
N TYR A 104 -3.80 15.58 -3.98
CA TYR A 104 -3.26 16.91 -3.66
C TYR A 104 -3.98 18.03 -4.41
N THR A 105 -5.30 18.03 -4.36
CA THR A 105 -6.17 19.00 -5.08
C THR A 105 -5.99 20.44 -4.60
N ASP A 106 -5.44 20.65 -3.40
CA ASP A 106 -5.22 21.95 -2.75
C ASP A 106 -3.75 22.43 -2.85
N ARG A 107 -2.91 21.75 -3.66
CA ARG A 107 -1.48 22.06 -3.79
C ARG A 107 -1.10 22.38 -5.23
N LYS A 108 -0.26 23.39 -5.41
CA LYS A 108 0.33 23.69 -6.72
C LYS A 108 1.48 22.72 -7.01
N ILE A 109 1.28 21.85 -7.99
CA ILE A 109 2.27 20.88 -8.48
C ILE A 109 2.49 21.14 -9.98
N ALA A 110 3.75 21.37 -10.37
CA ALA A 110 4.18 21.44 -11.75
C ALA A 110 4.85 20.12 -12.16
N TYR A 111 4.40 19.51 -13.25
CA TYR A 111 5.02 18.31 -13.80
C TYR A 111 5.91 18.68 -14.99
N VAL A 112 7.15 18.20 -14.97
CA VAL A 112 8.09 18.33 -16.08
C VAL A 112 8.33 16.95 -16.67
N ASP A 113 7.93 16.75 -17.92
CA ASP A 113 8.15 15.49 -18.62
C ASP A 113 9.60 15.40 -19.09
N VAL A 114 10.29 14.36 -18.63
CA VAL A 114 11.69 14.05 -19.00
C VAL A 114 11.65 13.06 -20.16
N ASP A 115 12.12 13.45 -21.32
CA ASP A 115 12.10 12.63 -22.54
C ASP A 115 13.17 11.52 -22.51
N ASN A 116 14.39 11.84 -22.04
CA ASN A 116 15.50 10.87 -21.90
C ASN A 116 15.62 10.36 -20.46
N PHE A 117 14.68 9.52 -20.01
CA PHE A 117 14.70 8.90 -18.67
C PHE A 117 15.39 7.53 -18.65
N ASN A 118 15.84 7.01 -19.79
CA ASN A 118 16.50 5.70 -19.93
C ASN A 118 17.50 5.71 -21.09
N GLY A 119 18.65 5.07 -20.89
CA GLY A 119 19.72 4.98 -21.89
C GLY A 119 20.81 6.03 -21.70
N ASP A 120 21.68 6.16 -22.70
CA ASP A 120 22.84 7.03 -22.66
C ASP A 120 22.46 8.50 -22.43
N GLY A 121 23.11 9.14 -21.47
CA GLY A 121 22.82 10.52 -21.11
C GLY A 121 21.60 10.73 -20.22
N SER A 122 20.86 9.68 -19.86
CA SER A 122 19.84 9.73 -18.82
C SER A 122 20.48 9.88 -17.43
N GLY A 123 19.66 10.08 -16.41
CA GLY A 123 20.14 10.13 -15.03
C GLY A 123 19.53 11.28 -14.23
N PRO A 124 19.84 11.35 -12.92
CA PRO A 124 19.26 12.36 -12.05
C PRO A 124 19.65 13.79 -12.44
N GLY A 125 20.86 13.98 -12.99
CA GLY A 125 21.31 15.29 -13.51
C GLY A 125 20.48 15.75 -14.70
N TYR A 126 20.21 14.88 -15.67
CA TYR A 126 19.36 15.20 -16.81
C TYR A 126 17.92 15.50 -16.38
N SER A 127 17.39 14.70 -15.46
CA SER A 127 16.05 14.91 -14.92
C SER A 127 15.92 16.27 -14.22
N LEU A 128 16.95 16.67 -13.44
CA LEU A 128 16.97 17.98 -12.79
C LEU A 128 17.14 19.10 -13.80
N LEU A 129 18.03 18.95 -14.80
CA LEU A 129 18.26 19.94 -15.85
C LEU A 129 16.99 20.18 -16.67
N SER A 130 16.17 19.15 -16.93
CA SER A 130 14.87 19.30 -17.58
C SER A 130 13.92 20.22 -16.80
N CYS A 131 14.10 20.35 -15.49
CA CYS A 131 13.31 21.24 -14.64
C CYS A 131 13.87 22.66 -14.53
N LYS A 132 14.98 22.99 -15.22
CA LYS A 132 15.68 24.27 -15.10
C LYS A 132 14.76 25.49 -15.25
N ASP A 133 13.89 25.50 -16.26
CA ASP A 133 13.00 26.65 -16.54
C ASP A 133 11.99 26.90 -15.41
N GLU A 134 11.56 25.85 -14.72
CA GLU A 134 10.67 25.94 -13.55
C GLU A 134 11.41 26.34 -12.27
N LEU A 135 12.73 26.16 -12.21
CA LEU A 135 13.56 26.32 -11.02
C LEU A 135 14.52 27.53 -11.14
N GLN A 136 14.02 28.67 -11.65
CA GLN A 136 14.76 29.95 -11.73
C GLN A 136 14.62 30.80 -10.44
N VAL A 137 14.67 30.13 -9.31
CA VAL A 137 14.67 30.66 -7.94
C VAL A 137 15.48 29.69 -7.07
N PRO A 138 15.88 30.06 -5.85
CA PRO A 138 16.42 29.09 -4.91
C PRO A 138 15.52 27.85 -4.82
N PHE A 139 16.07 26.67 -4.74
CA PHE A 139 15.29 25.45 -4.69
C PHE A 139 15.93 24.36 -3.83
N ILE A 140 15.10 23.44 -3.35
CA ILE A 140 15.53 22.16 -2.79
C ILE A 140 15.18 21.10 -3.82
N PHE A 141 16.05 20.15 -4.05
CA PHE A 141 15.70 18.96 -4.82
C PHE A 141 16.00 17.69 -4.03
N THR A 142 15.25 16.64 -4.34
CA THR A 142 15.45 15.29 -3.79
C THR A 142 15.16 14.22 -4.83
N SER A 143 15.86 13.10 -4.71
CA SER A 143 15.45 11.86 -5.38
C SER A 143 14.18 11.32 -4.73
N VAL A 144 13.25 10.77 -5.53
CA VAL A 144 11.97 10.27 -5.00
C VAL A 144 12.11 9.07 -4.06
N ASP A 145 13.26 8.40 -4.09
CA ASP A 145 13.60 7.26 -3.23
C ASP A 145 14.35 7.66 -1.95
N THR A 146 14.49 8.96 -1.69
CA THR A 146 15.12 9.50 -0.49
C THR A 146 14.08 10.00 0.50
N LEU A 147 13.94 9.30 1.62
CA LEU A 147 13.15 9.75 2.77
C LEU A 147 14.09 10.13 3.92
N VAL A 148 13.78 11.22 4.61
CA VAL A 148 14.52 11.65 5.79
C VAL A 148 13.56 11.87 6.96
N LYS A 149 14.05 11.67 8.19
CA LYS A 149 13.23 11.83 9.40
C LYS A 149 12.95 13.29 9.71
N GLU A 150 13.92 14.16 9.48
CA GLU A 150 13.91 15.56 9.87
C GLU A 150 12.95 16.38 9.00
N ASP A 151 12.20 17.32 9.60
CA ASP A 151 11.21 18.18 8.92
C ASP A 151 11.70 19.62 8.72
N ALA A 152 12.61 20.10 9.57
CA ALA A 152 12.99 21.51 9.64
C ALA A 152 13.69 22.08 8.38
N VAL A 153 14.25 21.22 7.53
CA VAL A 153 15.01 21.62 6.33
C VAL A 153 14.13 21.97 5.14
N PHE A 154 12.87 21.50 5.17
CA PHE A 154 11.96 21.63 4.04
C PHE A 154 11.29 23.01 3.94
N ASN A 155 11.58 23.91 4.87
CA ASN A 155 10.89 25.19 4.94
C ASN A 155 11.74 26.40 4.58
N PHE A 156 13.05 26.21 4.24
CA PHE A 156 13.90 27.35 3.94
C PHE A 156 15.18 26.99 3.20
N VAL A 157 15.52 27.75 2.13
CA VAL A 157 16.80 27.69 1.42
C VAL A 157 17.50 29.03 1.58
N GLY A 158 18.38 29.15 2.57
CA GLY A 158 19.15 30.37 2.83
C GLY A 158 20.64 30.28 2.48
N ASP A 159 21.12 29.05 2.20
CA ASP A 159 22.49 28.74 1.86
C ASP A 159 22.54 27.52 0.93
N ASN A 160 23.63 27.32 0.22
CA ASN A 160 23.87 26.05 -0.46
C ASN A 160 24.17 24.96 0.57
N TRP A 161 23.49 23.83 0.47
CA TRP A 161 23.72 22.71 1.35
C TRP A 161 23.52 21.35 0.67
N LEU A 162 24.14 20.33 1.22
CA LEU A 162 24.09 18.95 0.75
C LEU A 162 23.72 18.03 1.91
N GLY A 163 22.73 17.17 1.69
CA GLY A 163 22.29 16.19 2.67
C GLY A 163 23.22 14.99 2.71
N VAL A 164 23.60 14.60 3.93
CA VAL A 164 24.51 13.47 4.16
C VAL A 164 23.94 12.55 5.25
N SER A 165 24.34 11.28 5.19
CA SER A 165 24.05 10.29 6.23
C SER A 165 25.19 9.33 6.41
N GLU A 166 25.33 8.78 7.61
CA GLU A 166 26.22 7.66 7.83
C GLU A 166 25.66 6.39 7.20
N VAL A 167 26.54 5.63 6.54
CA VAL A 167 26.23 4.34 5.93
C VAL A 167 27.25 3.29 6.37
N PRO A 168 26.86 2.00 6.44
CA PRO A 168 27.81 0.92 6.67
C PRO A 168 28.89 0.90 5.58
N ILE A 169 30.14 0.68 5.97
CA ILE A 169 31.29 0.69 5.05
C ILE A 169 31.11 -0.36 3.95
N GLU A 170 30.52 -1.50 4.27
CA GLU A 170 30.22 -2.56 3.31
C GLU A 170 29.25 -2.13 2.18
N ASN A 171 28.43 -1.12 2.41
CA ASN A 171 27.48 -0.58 1.43
C ASN A 171 28.04 0.67 0.72
N SER A 172 29.26 1.11 1.03
CA SER A 172 29.85 2.36 0.50
C SER A 172 29.93 2.44 -1.02
N MET A 173 30.11 1.29 -1.69
CA MET A 173 30.22 1.22 -3.15
C MET A 173 28.93 1.53 -3.90
N ASP A 174 27.78 1.52 -3.20
CA ASP A 174 26.47 1.79 -3.78
C ASP A 174 26.15 3.30 -3.85
N TYR A 175 26.98 4.14 -3.18
CA TYR A 175 26.67 5.56 -2.97
C TYR A 175 27.81 6.48 -3.41
N CYS A 176 27.45 7.71 -3.75
CA CYS A 176 28.39 8.82 -3.83
C CYS A 176 28.76 9.26 -2.41
N LEU A 177 30.02 9.24 -2.06
CA LEU A 177 30.53 9.53 -0.72
C LEU A 177 30.96 10.99 -0.60
N VAL A 178 30.94 11.50 0.63
CA VAL A 178 31.21 12.88 0.97
C VAL A 178 32.44 12.97 1.85
N ARG A 179 33.37 13.86 1.47
CA ARG A 179 34.49 14.31 2.31
C ARG A 179 34.23 15.73 2.77
N GLY A 180 34.49 16.01 4.04
CA GLY A 180 34.26 17.30 4.67
C GLY A 180 33.69 17.15 6.07
N SER A 181 33.78 18.18 6.90
CA SER A 181 33.18 18.20 8.24
C SER A 181 31.94 19.08 8.30
N LYS A 182 32.07 20.38 8.20
CA LYS A 182 30.97 21.37 8.17
C LYS A 182 30.62 21.78 6.75
N TYR A 183 31.61 21.81 5.87
CA TYR A 183 31.47 22.16 4.46
C TYR A 183 31.96 21.01 3.59
N LEU A 184 31.46 20.94 2.37
CA LEU A 184 31.88 19.98 1.37
C LEU A 184 33.32 20.27 0.92
N ASP A 185 34.19 19.26 1.04
CA ASP A 185 35.56 19.31 0.47
C ASP A 185 35.58 18.55 -0.86
N ASP A 186 34.91 17.39 -0.95
CA ASP A 186 34.98 16.53 -2.14
C ASP A 186 33.81 15.54 -2.17
N LEU A 187 33.35 15.17 -3.38
CA LEU A 187 32.43 14.07 -3.68
C LEU A 187 33.19 12.97 -4.43
N TYR A 188 33.14 11.74 -3.95
CA TYR A 188 33.92 10.64 -4.50
C TYR A 188 33.20 9.29 -4.45
N TYR A 189 33.67 8.35 -5.25
CA TYR A 189 33.26 6.96 -5.20
C TYR A 189 34.43 6.12 -4.64
N GLY A 190 34.12 5.21 -3.71
CA GLY A 190 35.15 4.37 -3.08
C GLY A 190 34.72 3.85 -1.71
N THR A 191 35.67 3.70 -0.78
CA THR A 191 35.41 3.22 0.58
C THR A 191 35.24 4.39 1.54
N GLY A 192 34.17 4.41 2.32
CA GLY A 192 33.87 5.44 3.31
C GLY A 192 32.55 5.13 4.02
N ASN A 193 32.17 5.97 4.97
CA ASN A 193 30.98 5.77 5.79
C ASN A 193 30.01 6.96 5.77
N ARG A 194 30.23 7.98 4.94
CA ARG A 194 29.36 9.15 4.86
C ARG A 194 28.91 9.35 3.42
N ALA A 195 27.63 9.14 3.16
CA ALA A 195 27.05 9.18 1.82
C ALA A 195 26.24 10.46 1.57
N TYR A 196 26.24 10.93 0.33
CA TYR A 196 25.27 11.89 -0.18
C TYR A 196 23.91 11.19 -0.32
N VAL A 197 22.86 11.75 0.31
CA VAL A 197 21.54 11.11 0.37
C VAL A 197 20.64 11.40 -0.85
N GLY A 198 21.14 12.12 -1.86
CA GLY A 198 20.32 12.47 -3.02
C GLY A 198 19.42 13.70 -2.80
N MET A 199 19.69 14.53 -1.78
CA MET A 199 18.94 15.75 -1.46
C MET A 199 19.91 16.92 -1.26
N ALA A 200 19.58 18.10 -1.83
CA ALA A 200 20.36 19.32 -1.63
C ALA A 200 19.47 20.57 -1.73
N GLY A 201 19.92 21.65 -1.09
CA GLY A 201 19.34 22.98 -1.23
C GLY A 201 20.30 23.90 -1.96
N ILE A 202 19.79 24.54 -3.00
CA ILE A 202 20.55 25.39 -3.93
C ILE A 202 20.04 26.81 -3.78
N HIS A 203 20.88 27.66 -3.20
CA HIS A 203 20.63 29.11 -3.11
C HIS A 203 21.15 29.81 -4.36
N ASP A 204 22.38 29.51 -4.75
CA ASP A 204 23.07 30.13 -5.91
C ASP A 204 22.76 29.35 -7.19
N TYR A 205 21.47 29.28 -7.54
CA TYR A 205 20.97 28.45 -8.63
C TYR A 205 21.56 28.79 -10.01
N GLU A 206 21.85 30.05 -10.29
CA GLU A 206 22.45 30.46 -11.56
C GLU A 206 23.83 29.80 -11.77
N ASN A 207 24.68 29.80 -10.73
CA ASN A 207 26.00 29.17 -10.77
C ASN A 207 25.86 27.63 -10.86
N PHE A 208 24.90 27.06 -10.13
CA PHE A 208 24.60 25.63 -10.19
C PHE A 208 24.22 25.20 -11.62
N TRP A 209 23.30 25.94 -12.27
CA TRP A 209 22.87 25.63 -13.63
C TRP A 209 24.03 25.77 -14.63
N GLY A 210 24.86 26.83 -14.52
CA GLY A 210 26.03 27.01 -15.37
C GLY A 210 26.98 25.82 -15.30
N ALA A 211 27.29 25.34 -14.10
CA ALA A 211 28.18 24.19 -13.92
C ALA A 211 27.55 22.88 -14.39
N LEU A 212 26.23 22.69 -14.16
CA LEU A 212 25.56 21.49 -14.59
C LEU A 212 25.48 21.37 -16.11
N GLU A 213 25.24 22.45 -16.84
CA GLU A 213 25.18 22.49 -18.31
C GLU A 213 26.52 22.26 -18.99
N ASP A 214 27.61 22.74 -18.41
CA ASP A 214 28.98 22.70 -19.02
C ASP A 214 29.60 21.29 -19.00
N ARG A 215 28.99 20.30 -18.37
CA ARG A 215 29.59 18.98 -18.13
C ARG A 215 29.24 17.94 -19.17
N LYS A 216 30.28 17.14 -19.50
CA LYS A 216 30.13 15.92 -20.32
C LYS A 216 29.62 14.75 -19.48
N ILE A 217 28.84 13.88 -20.13
CA ILE A 217 28.36 12.62 -19.57
C ILE A 217 29.51 11.79 -18.99
N LEU A 218 29.39 11.34 -17.75
CA LEU A 218 30.32 10.42 -17.12
C LEU A 218 29.63 9.05 -16.96
N LYS A 219 30.27 7.98 -17.41
CA LYS A 219 29.78 6.59 -17.24
C LYS A 219 28.33 6.39 -17.72
N ASP A 220 27.99 6.90 -18.89
CA ASP A 220 26.69 6.76 -19.55
C ASP A 220 25.51 7.45 -18.82
N GLU A 221 25.72 8.00 -17.62
CA GLU A 221 24.70 8.73 -16.85
C GLU A 221 25.08 10.19 -16.61
N TYR A 222 24.07 11.06 -16.66
CA TYR A 222 24.20 12.49 -16.36
C TYR A 222 23.95 12.72 -14.86
N GLN A 223 25.00 13.00 -14.11
CA GLN A 223 24.96 13.09 -12.65
C GLN A 223 24.70 14.52 -12.15
N VAL A 224 23.88 14.65 -11.10
CA VAL A 224 23.57 15.92 -10.42
C VAL A 224 24.81 16.56 -9.79
N ILE A 225 25.77 15.74 -9.35
CA ILE A 225 26.93 16.20 -8.60
C ILE A 225 27.77 17.27 -9.33
N HIS A 226 27.70 17.32 -10.66
CA HIS A 226 28.41 18.32 -11.46
C HIS A 226 27.91 19.75 -11.25
N GLY A 227 26.65 19.94 -10.85
CA GLY A 227 26.14 21.25 -10.50
C GLY A 227 26.80 21.85 -9.26
N PHE A 228 27.30 21.02 -8.35
CA PHE A 228 27.98 21.49 -7.14
C PHE A 228 29.37 22.09 -7.42
N ASP A 229 29.98 21.77 -8.55
CA ASP A 229 31.28 22.36 -8.95
C ASP A 229 31.20 23.89 -9.17
N GLY A 230 30.00 24.43 -9.42
CA GLY A 230 29.73 25.85 -9.55
C GLY A 230 29.47 26.59 -8.23
N LEU A 231 29.43 25.87 -7.11
CA LEU A 231 29.01 26.41 -5.82
C LEU A 231 30.20 26.50 -4.84
N GLU A 232 30.16 27.52 -4.00
CA GLU A 232 31.09 27.68 -2.89
C GLU A 232 30.40 27.46 -1.54
N ASN A 233 31.19 27.10 -0.53
CA ASN A 233 30.74 26.98 0.86
C ASN A 233 29.48 26.11 1.06
N ILE A 234 29.40 24.98 0.39
CA ILE A 234 28.26 24.04 0.51
C ILE A 234 28.29 23.42 1.90
N LYS A 235 27.26 23.71 2.70
CA LYS A 235 27.11 23.16 4.05
C LYS A 235 26.71 21.70 4.00
N LEU A 236 27.28 20.89 4.87
CA LEU A 236 26.84 19.50 5.08
C LEU A 236 25.79 19.44 6.17
N ILE A 237 24.63 18.82 5.86
CA ILE A 237 23.53 18.62 6.81
C ILE A 237 23.31 17.11 6.99
N ASP A 238 23.46 16.65 8.24
CA ASP A 238 23.27 15.25 8.58
C ASP A 238 21.77 14.93 8.71
N PHE A 239 21.36 13.84 8.08
CA PHE A 239 19.98 13.32 8.11
C PHE A 239 19.92 11.89 8.59
N THR A 240 18.81 11.54 9.25
CA THR A 240 18.39 10.15 9.41
C THR A 240 17.72 9.72 8.11
N TRP A 241 18.44 8.99 7.29
CA TRP A 241 18.04 8.63 5.93
C TRP A 241 17.42 7.24 5.85
N TYR A 242 16.33 7.14 5.08
CA TYR A 242 15.65 5.91 4.72
C TYR A 242 15.63 5.79 3.20
N ASP A 243 16.42 4.85 2.67
CA ASP A 243 16.53 4.59 1.23
C ASP A 243 15.41 3.64 0.77
N THR A 244 14.78 3.96 -0.38
CA THR A 244 13.80 3.10 -1.05
C THR A 244 14.19 2.78 -2.50
N GLY A 245 15.45 3.02 -2.88
CA GLY A 245 15.93 2.91 -4.26
C GLY A 245 16.12 1.49 -4.79
N ASN A 246 16.23 0.50 -3.91
CA ASN A 246 16.32 -0.90 -4.27
C ASN A 246 15.48 -1.76 -3.34
N ASN A 247 15.27 -3.04 -3.71
CA ASN A 247 14.36 -3.92 -2.95
C ASN A 247 14.83 -4.17 -1.51
N LYS A 248 16.13 -4.32 -1.29
CA LYS A 248 16.70 -4.55 0.06
C LYS A 248 16.47 -3.35 0.95
N SER A 249 16.88 -2.16 0.53
CA SER A 249 16.74 -0.94 1.31
C SER A 249 15.26 -0.55 1.51
N TYR A 250 14.40 -0.80 0.52
CA TYR A 250 12.96 -0.61 0.67
C TYR A 250 12.36 -1.52 1.75
N GLN A 251 12.74 -2.82 1.80
CA GLN A 251 12.26 -3.72 2.86
C GLN A 251 12.78 -3.32 4.24
N GLU A 252 14.02 -2.82 4.34
CA GLU A 252 14.58 -2.29 5.58
C GLU A 252 13.82 -1.03 6.03
N THR A 253 13.56 -0.09 5.14
CA THR A 253 12.74 1.11 5.39
C THR A 253 11.32 0.75 5.80
N LYS A 254 10.69 -0.21 5.10
CA LYS A 254 9.34 -0.68 5.41
C LYS A 254 9.21 -1.22 6.84
N ARG A 255 10.22 -1.92 7.36
CA ARG A 255 10.23 -2.40 8.76
C ARG A 255 10.25 -1.27 9.79
N VAL A 256 10.81 -0.11 9.43
CA VAL A 256 10.84 1.06 10.32
C VAL A 256 9.49 1.79 10.32
N PHE A 257 8.86 1.87 9.15
CA PHE A 257 7.59 2.59 8.97
C PHE A 257 6.38 1.74 9.36
N CYS A 258 6.39 0.44 9.08
CA CYS A 258 5.24 -0.44 9.30
C CYS A 258 5.40 -1.24 10.58
N ASN A 259 4.49 -1.03 11.54
CA ASN A 259 4.45 -1.81 12.79
C ASN A 259 3.95 -3.25 12.56
N ASP A 260 3.14 -3.49 11.51
CA ASP A 260 2.57 -4.79 11.18
C ASP A 260 2.95 -5.21 9.76
N VAL A 261 3.53 -6.39 9.62
CA VAL A 261 3.84 -6.99 8.31
C VAL A 261 2.55 -7.55 7.72
N VAL A 262 1.80 -6.71 7.03
CA VAL A 262 0.69 -7.19 6.19
C VAL A 262 1.30 -7.86 4.95
N ALA A 263 0.84 -9.07 4.64
CA ALA A 263 1.22 -9.75 3.40
C ALA A 263 0.66 -8.95 2.20
N ASN A 264 1.51 -8.15 1.57
CA ASN A 264 1.12 -7.40 0.37
C ASN A 264 0.96 -8.39 -0.78
N LYS A 265 -0.12 -8.23 -1.54
CA LYS A 265 -0.27 -8.88 -2.84
C LYS A 265 0.61 -8.13 -3.84
N SER A 266 1.37 -8.85 -4.66
CA SER A 266 2.26 -8.22 -5.65
C SER A 266 1.49 -7.48 -6.77
N ASP A 267 0.22 -7.82 -6.99
CA ASP A 267 -0.60 -7.30 -8.09
C ASP A 267 -1.53 -6.15 -7.69
N GLU A 268 -1.54 -5.72 -6.42
CA GLU A 268 -2.37 -4.61 -5.94
C GLU A 268 -1.68 -3.77 -4.85
N ALA A 269 -2.03 -2.49 -4.78
CA ALA A 269 -1.64 -1.60 -3.69
C ALA A 269 -2.86 -0.82 -3.19
N ILE A 270 -2.85 -0.52 -1.89
CA ILE A 270 -3.89 0.27 -1.23
C ILE A 270 -3.20 1.47 -0.59
N PHE A 271 -3.72 2.66 -0.90
CA PHE A 271 -3.26 3.90 -0.30
C PHE A 271 -4.39 4.50 0.52
N ILE A 272 -4.06 4.98 1.71
CA ILE A 272 -4.95 5.75 2.57
C ILE A 272 -4.28 7.11 2.76
N ASP A 273 -4.78 8.12 2.06
CA ASP A 273 -4.17 9.43 2.07
C ASP A 273 -5.24 10.52 1.98
N ARG A 274 -5.13 11.55 2.82
CA ARG A 274 -6.00 12.73 2.87
C ARG A 274 -7.50 12.42 2.83
N GLY A 275 -7.93 11.45 3.64
CA GLY A 275 -9.34 11.05 3.75
C GLY A 275 -9.87 10.24 2.56
N LYS A 276 -8.98 9.75 1.69
CA LYS A 276 -9.32 8.87 0.57
C LYS A 276 -8.63 7.52 0.69
N VAL A 277 -9.32 6.49 0.25
CA VAL A 277 -8.74 5.18 -0.05
C VAL A 277 -8.59 5.07 -1.55
N ILE A 278 -7.37 4.80 -2.02
CA ILE A 278 -7.06 4.62 -3.43
C ILE A 278 -6.56 3.20 -3.61
N LYS A 279 -7.16 2.48 -4.55
CA LYS A 279 -6.75 1.12 -4.90
C LYS A 279 -6.14 1.07 -6.28
N TYR A 280 -4.92 0.58 -6.34
CA TYR A 280 -4.20 0.27 -7.59
C TYR A 280 -4.23 -1.23 -7.86
N PHE A 281 -4.39 -1.59 -9.13
CA PHE A 281 -4.30 -2.96 -9.63
C PHE A 281 -3.36 -3.00 -10.85
N ASN A 282 -2.46 -3.96 -10.89
CA ASN A 282 -1.62 -4.18 -12.08
C ASN A 282 -2.47 -4.54 -13.30
N SER A 283 -3.56 -5.29 -13.09
CA SER A 283 -4.55 -5.63 -14.14
C SER A 283 -5.65 -4.58 -14.20
N SER A 284 -5.76 -3.88 -15.34
CA SER A 284 -6.86 -2.94 -15.61
C SER A 284 -8.22 -3.64 -15.64
N ASP A 285 -8.29 -4.89 -16.12
CA ASP A 285 -9.52 -5.68 -16.10
C ASP A 285 -9.99 -5.95 -14.67
N LYS A 286 -9.07 -6.26 -13.75
CA LYS A 286 -9.39 -6.46 -12.34
C LYS A 286 -9.97 -5.19 -11.72
N ALA A 287 -9.39 -4.02 -12.00
CA ALA A 287 -9.89 -2.72 -11.53
C ALA A 287 -11.29 -2.42 -12.09
N LYS A 288 -11.48 -2.54 -13.40
CA LYS A 288 -12.78 -2.31 -14.07
C LYS A 288 -13.88 -3.21 -13.52
N LEU A 289 -13.59 -4.50 -13.33
CA LEU A 289 -14.54 -5.46 -12.77
C LEU A 289 -14.90 -5.16 -11.31
N ARG A 290 -13.94 -4.68 -10.49
CA ARG A 290 -14.22 -4.24 -9.12
C ARG A 290 -15.18 -3.03 -9.13
N VAL A 291 -14.95 -2.05 -10.00
CA VAL A 291 -15.84 -0.88 -10.18
C VAL A 291 -17.23 -1.31 -10.65
N GLU A 292 -17.32 -2.22 -11.62
CA GLU A 292 -18.60 -2.75 -12.10
C GLU A 292 -19.36 -3.47 -10.98
N ARG A 293 -18.66 -4.28 -10.18
CA ARG A 293 -19.24 -5.03 -9.06
C ARG A 293 -19.86 -4.13 -7.99
N ALA A 294 -19.29 -2.96 -7.71
CA ALA A 294 -19.82 -2.02 -6.72
C ALA A 294 -21.30 -1.70 -6.94
N LYS A 295 -21.75 -1.67 -8.21
CA LYS A 295 -23.15 -1.42 -8.59
C LYS A 295 -24.13 -2.47 -8.04
N TYR A 296 -23.65 -3.69 -7.77
CA TYR A 296 -24.46 -4.81 -7.29
C TYR A 296 -24.35 -5.05 -5.78
N LEU A 297 -23.62 -4.19 -5.07
CA LEU A 297 -23.58 -4.20 -3.60
C LEU A 297 -24.70 -3.36 -2.97
N ASN A 298 -25.65 -2.93 -3.80
CA ASN A 298 -26.90 -2.28 -3.41
C ASN A 298 -26.70 -1.08 -2.45
N GLY A 299 -25.67 -0.27 -2.69
CA GLY A 299 -25.34 0.89 -1.86
C GLY A 299 -24.65 0.56 -0.53
N ASN A 300 -24.32 -0.72 -0.26
CA ASN A 300 -23.61 -1.12 0.95
C ASN A 300 -22.07 -1.00 0.82
N CYS A 301 -21.55 -0.47 -0.28
CA CYS A 301 -20.15 -0.12 -0.44
C CYS A 301 -19.99 1.41 -0.57
N PRO A 302 -18.77 1.94 -0.39
CA PRO A 302 -18.48 3.34 -0.66
C PRO A 302 -18.75 3.72 -2.12
N GLU A 303 -19.07 5.00 -2.36
CA GLU A 303 -19.18 5.53 -3.71
C GLU A 303 -17.81 5.56 -4.40
N ILE A 304 -17.73 4.97 -5.59
CA ILE A 304 -16.49 4.80 -6.33
C ILE A 304 -16.26 5.96 -7.29
N THR A 305 -15.07 6.56 -7.22
CA THR A 305 -14.53 7.47 -8.22
C THR A 305 -13.44 6.77 -9.03
N VAL A 306 -13.66 6.58 -10.32
CA VAL A 306 -12.65 6.01 -11.23
C VAL A 306 -11.57 7.07 -11.48
N ILE A 307 -10.33 6.75 -11.18
CA ILE A 307 -9.18 7.61 -11.40
C ILE A 307 -8.58 7.35 -12.79
N ASN A 308 -8.30 6.10 -13.10
CA ASN A 308 -7.86 5.63 -14.41
C ASN A 308 -8.18 4.13 -14.58
N ASP A 309 -7.67 3.51 -15.65
CA ASP A 309 -7.92 2.08 -15.95
C ASP A 309 -7.44 1.12 -14.85
N ASN A 310 -6.44 1.51 -14.08
CA ASN A 310 -5.81 0.69 -13.04
C ASN A 310 -6.10 1.15 -11.61
N MET A 311 -6.75 2.32 -11.45
CA MET A 311 -6.97 2.94 -10.14
C MET A 311 -8.41 3.42 -9.98
N TYR A 312 -8.95 3.21 -8.80
CA TYR A 312 -10.15 3.88 -8.33
C TYR A 312 -9.98 4.34 -6.87
N SER A 313 -10.78 5.30 -6.46
CA SER A 313 -10.83 5.76 -5.08
C SER A 313 -12.24 5.79 -4.53
N TYR A 314 -12.31 5.90 -3.22
CA TYR A 314 -13.51 6.23 -2.45
C TYR A 314 -13.10 6.99 -1.19
N ASP A 315 -14.05 7.70 -0.60
CA ASP A 315 -13.79 8.41 0.65
C ASP A 315 -13.53 7.42 1.79
N TYR A 316 -12.55 7.74 2.64
CA TYR A 316 -12.24 6.91 3.79
C TYR A 316 -13.48 6.80 4.70
N VAL A 317 -13.84 5.58 5.02
CA VAL A 317 -14.98 5.29 5.90
C VAL A 317 -14.50 5.22 7.33
N GLU A 318 -14.88 6.20 8.14
CA GLU A 318 -14.68 6.14 9.58
C GLU A 318 -15.73 5.17 10.16
N GLY A 319 -15.27 4.03 10.66
CA GLY A 319 -16.16 3.00 11.20
C GLY A 319 -15.41 1.93 11.97
N GLU A 320 -16.12 1.26 12.87
CA GLU A 320 -15.58 0.13 13.62
C GLU A 320 -15.70 -1.15 12.80
N MET A 321 -14.60 -1.91 12.70
CA MET A 321 -14.62 -3.23 12.04
C MET A 321 -15.52 -4.20 12.81
N LEU A 322 -16.35 -4.94 12.09
CA LEU A 322 -17.24 -5.97 12.69
C LEU A 322 -16.47 -6.96 13.58
N SER A 323 -15.23 -7.26 13.23
CA SER A 323 -14.34 -8.11 14.05
C SER A 323 -14.03 -7.54 15.44
N ASN A 324 -14.25 -6.24 15.69
CA ASN A 324 -14.04 -5.59 16.98
C ASN A 324 -15.34 -5.33 17.74
N ILE A 325 -16.48 -5.38 17.07
CA ILE A 325 -17.81 -5.17 17.67
C ILE A 325 -18.12 -6.30 18.63
N SER A 326 -18.61 -5.94 19.81
CA SER A 326 -19.08 -6.91 20.83
C SER A 326 -20.60 -6.79 21.09
N ASP A 327 -21.27 -5.84 20.46
CA ASP A 327 -22.72 -5.67 20.58
C ASP A 327 -23.46 -6.69 19.70
N GLU A 328 -24.14 -7.63 20.32
CA GLU A 328 -24.92 -8.67 19.65
C GLU A 328 -26.05 -8.11 18.79
N LYS A 329 -26.63 -6.96 19.15
CA LYS A 329 -27.68 -6.32 18.35
C LYS A 329 -27.13 -5.82 17.02
N LEU A 330 -25.92 -5.24 17.03
CA LEU A 330 -25.25 -4.82 15.82
C LEU A 330 -24.85 -6.02 14.94
N MET A 331 -24.41 -7.13 15.56
CA MET A 331 -24.13 -8.37 14.83
C MET A 331 -25.38 -8.92 14.13
N ARG A 332 -26.53 -8.95 14.82
CA ARG A 332 -27.82 -9.34 14.22
C ARG A 332 -28.23 -8.38 13.11
N LYS A 333 -28.18 -7.08 13.37
CA LYS A 333 -28.47 -6.05 12.35
C LYS A 333 -27.64 -6.24 11.09
N PHE A 334 -26.33 -6.53 11.22
CA PHE A 334 -25.48 -6.80 10.07
C PHE A 334 -25.98 -7.97 9.22
N LEU A 335 -26.37 -9.08 9.86
CA LEU A 335 -26.88 -10.27 9.15
C LEU A 335 -28.23 -9.98 8.48
N ASP A 336 -29.09 -9.24 9.15
CA ASP A 336 -30.38 -8.80 8.60
C ASP A 336 -30.20 -7.87 7.40
N ASP A 337 -29.27 -6.90 7.49
CA ASP A 337 -28.90 -6.01 6.38
C ASP A 337 -28.35 -6.82 5.18
N CYS A 338 -27.54 -7.86 5.42
CA CYS A 338 -27.08 -8.76 4.37
C CYS A 338 -28.23 -9.54 3.74
N GLN A 339 -29.17 -10.05 4.56
CA GLN A 339 -30.34 -10.77 4.08
C GLN A 339 -31.19 -9.89 3.17
N GLU A 340 -31.42 -8.64 3.54
CA GLU A 340 -32.24 -7.71 2.77
C GLU A 340 -31.55 -7.23 1.47
N ASN A 341 -30.24 -6.99 1.51
CA ASN A 341 -29.54 -6.30 0.43
C ASN A 341 -28.70 -7.20 -0.47
N LEU A 342 -28.12 -8.30 0.05
CA LEU A 342 -27.22 -9.18 -0.70
C LEU A 342 -27.83 -10.56 -0.96
N PHE A 343 -28.38 -11.21 0.07
CA PHE A 343 -28.71 -12.63 0.05
C PHE A 343 -30.07 -12.93 -0.57
N GLN A 344 -30.79 -11.91 -1.06
CA GLN A 344 -32.07 -12.11 -1.76
C GLN A 344 -31.87 -12.98 -3.00
N ARG A 345 -32.59 -14.08 -3.08
CA ARG A 345 -32.58 -14.97 -4.25
C ARG A 345 -32.89 -14.19 -5.52
N LYS A 346 -32.07 -14.37 -6.54
CA LYS A 346 -32.23 -13.74 -7.85
C LYS A 346 -32.65 -14.77 -8.90
N GLU A 347 -33.52 -14.33 -9.79
CA GLU A 347 -33.82 -15.12 -10.98
C GLU A 347 -32.63 -15.16 -11.93
N ILE A 348 -32.31 -16.32 -12.44
CA ILE A 348 -31.23 -16.56 -13.39
C ILE A 348 -31.80 -17.18 -14.66
N LYS A 349 -31.26 -16.76 -15.81
CA LYS A 349 -31.70 -17.22 -17.12
C LYS A 349 -31.24 -18.64 -17.44
N ASN A 350 -30.10 -19.05 -16.92
CA ASN A 350 -29.49 -20.34 -17.20
C ASN A 350 -28.87 -20.89 -15.90
N ARG A 351 -29.42 -21.97 -15.41
CA ARG A 351 -28.96 -22.67 -14.19
C ARG A 351 -27.59 -23.32 -14.43
N ASP A 352 -27.35 -23.89 -15.62
CA ASP A 352 -26.11 -24.61 -15.92
C ASP A 352 -24.91 -23.65 -15.84
N VAL A 353 -25.02 -22.44 -16.43
CA VAL A 353 -23.98 -21.41 -16.32
C VAL A 353 -23.70 -20.99 -14.86
N PHE A 354 -24.73 -20.98 -14.02
CA PHE A 354 -24.56 -20.69 -12.60
C PHE A 354 -23.85 -21.85 -11.88
N VAL A 355 -24.20 -23.10 -12.20
CA VAL A 355 -23.52 -24.30 -11.69
C VAL A 355 -22.06 -24.31 -12.12
N ASP A 356 -21.74 -24.04 -13.39
CA ASP A 356 -20.36 -23.94 -13.89
C ASP A 356 -19.52 -22.92 -13.08
N ASN A 357 -20.14 -21.80 -12.67
CA ASN A 357 -19.47 -20.82 -11.81
C ASN A 357 -19.24 -21.36 -10.39
N CYS A 358 -20.18 -22.13 -9.85
CA CYS A 358 -20.01 -22.81 -8.56
C CYS A 358 -18.89 -23.87 -8.62
N GLU A 359 -18.85 -24.70 -9.67
CA GLU A 359 -17.75 -25.64 -9.90
C GLU A 359 -16.39 -24.96 -9.92
N GLN A 360 -16.25 -23.86 -10.68
CA GLN A 360 -15.01 -23.09 -10.74
C GLN A 360 -14.59 -22.54 -9.37
N MET A 361 -15.55 -22.11 -8.56
CA MET A 361 -15.27 -21.46 -7.27
C MET A 361 -15.05 -22.45 -6.13
N TYR A 362 -15.64 -23.63 -6.20
CA TYR A 362 -15.60 -24.64 -5.13
C TYR A 362 -14.60 -25.75 -5.44
N GLU A 363 -14.89 -26.55 -6.45
CA GLU A 363 -14.10 -27.74 -6.77
C GLU A 363 -12.77 -27.38 -7.45
N TRP A 364 -12.83 -26.77 -8.63
CA TRP A 364 -11.64 -26.54 -9.44
C TRP A 364 -10.62 -25.67 -8.75
N LYS A 365 -11.06 -24.55 -8.19
CA LYS A 365 -10.19 -23.64 -7.46
C LYS A 365 -9.52 -24.33 -6.27
N THR A 366 -10.27 -25.15 -5.50
CA THR A 366 -9.71 -25.85 -4.34
C THR A 366 -8.68 -26.89 -4.79
N LYS A 367 -9.02 -27.72 -5.78
CA LYS A 367 -8.09 -28.72 -6.34
C LYS A 367 -6.83 -28.07 -6.92
N GLU A 368 -6.97 -27.02 -7.72
CA GLU A 368 -5.83 -26.25 -8.27
C GLU A 368 -4.89 -25.73 -7.17
N ARG A 369 -5.45 -25.21 -6.09
CA ARG A 369 -4.68 -24.64 -4.98
C ARG A 369 -3.91 -25.69 -4.19
N VAL A 370 -4.51 -26.83 -3.93
CA VAL A 370 -3.88 -27.84 -3.05
C VAL A 370 -3.13 -28.94 -3.77
N VAL A 371 -3.23 -29.07 -5.11
CA VAL A 371 -2.57 -30.14 -5.88
C VAL A 371 -1.08 -30.21 -5.60
N GLN A 372 -0.42 -29.08 -5.42
CA GLN A 372 1.00 -29.00 -5.09
C GLN A 372 1.35 -29.57 -3.68
N LEU A 373 0.35 -29.79 -2.83
CA LEU A 373 0.51 -30.32 -1.47
C LEU A 373 0.28 -31.84 -1.42
N PHE A 374 -0.27 -32.45 -2.47
CA PHE A 374 -0.55 -33.89 -2.52
C PHE A 374 0.71 -34.72 -2.26
N GLY A 375 0.58 -35.65 -1.32
CA GLY A 375 1.67 -36.56 -0.92
C GLY A 375 2.87 -35.86 -0.25
N LYS A 376 2.82 -34.57 0.01
CA LYS A 376 3.83 -33.84 0.78
C LYS A 376 3.84 -34.29 2.24
N GLU A 377 4.83 -33.84 2.97
CA GLU A 377 5.06 -34.25 4.34
C GLU A 377 3.90 -33.90 5.29
N LEU A 378 3.31 -32.71 5.15
CA LEU A 378 2.14 -32.30 5.93
C LEU A 378 0.87 -33.03 5.51
N ASP A 379 0.75 -33.40 4.24
CA ASP A 379 -0.40 -34.15 3.76
C ASP A 379 -0.43 -35.59 4.33
N ARG A 380 0.73 -36.15 4.65
CA ARG A 380 0.85 -37.48 5.29
C ARG A 380 0.59 -37.51 6.82
N VAL A 381 0.20 -36.37 7.39
CA VAL A 381 -0.31 -36.31 8.79
C VAL A 381 -1.58 -37.13 8.86
N GLY A 382 -1.64 -38.06 9.81
CA GLY A 382 -2.77 -38.99 9.98
C GLY A 382 -3.60 -38.74 11.22
N VAL A 383 -3.15 -37.90 12.16
CA VAL A 383 -3.90 -37.53 13.37
C VAL A 383 -3.68 -36.07 13.70
N ILE A 384 -4.76 -35.32 13.87
CA ILE A 384 -4.73 -33.91 14.30
C ILE A 384 -5.62 -33.75 15.54
N ASN A 385 -5.08 -33.22 16.63
CA ASN A 385 -5.79 -33.06 17.93
C ASN A 385 -6.51 -34.33 18.37
N GLY A 386 -5.95 -35.52 18.09
CA GLY A 386 -6.55 -36.81 18.44
C GLY A 386 -7.57 -37.36 17.44
N ILE A 387 -7.93 -36.60 16.40
CA ILE A 387 -8.84 -37.01 15.34
C ILE A 387 -8.04 -37.60 14.17
N GLU A 388 -8.44 -38.74 13.66
CA GLU A 388 -7.86 -39.35 12.45
C GLU A 388 -8.25 -38.53 11.22
N VAL A 389 -7.27 -38.21 10.38
CA VAL A 389 -7.43 -37.45 9.13
C VAL A 389 -6.78 -38.18 7.96
N GLU A 390 -7.35 -38.03 6.79
CA GLU A 390 -6.87 -38.63 5.55
C GLU A 390 -6.00 -37.65 4.73
N PRO A 391 -5.24 -38.13 3.72
CA PRO A 391 -4.66 -37.26 2.71
C PRO A 391 -5.71 -36.37 2.06
N ILE A 392 -5.33 -35.15 1.69
CA ILE A 392 -6.27 -34.17 1.15
C ILE A 392 -6.93 -34.64 -0.16
N GLU A 393 -6.21 -35.37 -0.99
CA GLU A 393 -6.77 -35.95 -2.22
C GLU A 393 -7.94 -36.90 -1.92
N ASP A 394 -7.76 -37.79 -0.93
CA ASP A 394 -8.80 -38.74 -0.50
C ASP A 394 -10.01 -38.00 0.11
N MET A 395 -9.75 -36.93 0.88
CA MET A 395 -10.81 -36.08 1.45
C MET A 395 -11.64 -35.41 0.34
N LEU A 396 -10.96 -34.78 -0.64
CA LEU A 396 -11.64 -34.09 -1.75
C LEU A 396 -12.42 -35.03 -2.67
N ASN A 397 -11.96 -36.28 -2.83
CA ASN A 397 -12.67 -37.31 -3.59
C ASN A 397 -13.97 -37.80 -2.90
N LYS A 398 -14.12 -37.55 -1.61
CA LYS A 398 -15.33 -37.89 -0.84
C LYS A 398 -16.35 -36.75 -0.75
N VAL A 399 -15.98 -35.56 -1.22
CA VAL A 399 -16.91 -34.40 -1.25
C VAL A 399 -17.97 -34.67 -2.30
N ASP A 400 -19.23 -34.59 -1.88
CA ASP A 400 -20.37 -34.60 -2.78
C ASP A 400 -20.51 -33.20 -3.42
N TRP A 401 -19.80 -32.99 -4.52
CA TRP A 401 -19.82 -31.69 -5.22
C TRP A 401 -21.16 -31.38 -5.84
N ASP A 402 -21.91 -32.40 -6.33
CA ASP A 402 -23.22 -32.23 -6.92
C ASP A 402 -24.21 -31.65 -5.90
N TRP A 403 -24.15 -32.13 -4.65
CA TRP A 403 -24.94 -31.56 -3.58
C TRP A 403 -24.69 -30.05 -3.36
N PHE A 404 -23.41 -29.61 -3.41
CA PHE A 404 -23.11 -28.18 -3.30
C PHE A 404 -23.79 -27.36 -4.40
N TYR A 405 -23.85 -27.91 -5.62
CA TYR A 405 -24.41 -27.21 -6.77
C TYR A 405 -25.92 -27.20 -6.78
N GLU A 406 -26.55 -28.28 -6.29
CA GLU A 406 -28.00 -28.41 -6.20
C GLU A 406 -28.61 -27.42 -5.23
N VAL A 407 -28.00 -27.25 -4.04
CA VAL A 407 -28.52 -26.39 -2.98
C VAL A 407 -28.06 -24.92 -3.13
N ALA A 408 -27.16 -24.61 -4.06
CA ALA A 408 -26.66 -23.26 -4.29
C ALA A 408 -27.76 -22.24 -4.64
N ILE A 409 -27.70 -21.07 -4.02
CA ILE A 409 -28.71 -20.01 -4.12
C ILE A 409 -28.16 -18.81 -4.86
N PRO A 410 -28.60 -18.51 -6.09
CA PRO A 410 -28.14 -17.34 -6.83
C PRO A 410 -28.58 -16.04 -6.16
N SER A 411 -27.61 -15.17 -5.88
CA SER A 411 -27.82 -13.87 -5.22
C SER A 411 -26.81 -12.84 -5.68
N TYR A 412 -26.92 -11.61 -5.23
CA TYR A 412 -25.76 -10.72 -5.20
C TYR A 412 -24.78 -11.29 -4.16
N PHE A 413 -23.54 -10.85 -4.22
CA PHE A 413 -22.48 -11.36 -3.34
C PHE A 413 -21.42 -10.29 -3.06
N HIS A 414 -20.75 -10.39 -1.95
CA HIS A 414 -19.52 -9.64 -1.65
C HIS A 414 -18.29 -10.38 -2.20
N GLY A 415 -18.24 -11.67 -1.96
CA GLY A 415 -17.18 -12.57 -2.42
C GLY A 415 -15.94 -12.62 -1.54
N ASP A 416 -15.85 -11.77 -0.51
CA ASP A 416 -14.84 -11.80 0.54
C ASP A 416 -15.41 -11.23 1.85
N LEU A 417 -16.56 -11.75 2.24
CA LEU A 417 -17.33 -11.26 3.38
C LEU A 417 -16.71 -11.73 4.70
N GLN A 418 -15.63 -11.04 5.07
CA GLN A 418 -14.89 -11.26 6.31
C GLN A 418 -15.19 -10.11 7.28
N PRO A 419 -15.21 -10.35 8.61
CA PRO A 419 -15.48 -9.30 9.60
C PRO A 419 -14.57 -8.07 9.51
N GLU A 420 -13.34 -8.22 8.97
CA GLU A 420 -12.40 -7.13 8.72
C GLU A 420 -12.76 -6.26 7.51
N ASN A 421 -13.57 -6.78 6.58
CA ASN A 421 -14.03 -6.07 5.39
C ASN A 421 -15.41 -5.40 5.60
N ILE A 422 -15.88 -5.34 6.84
CA ILE A 422 -17.18 -4.81 7.23
C ILE A 422 -16.96 -3.72 8.28
N LEU A 423 -17.34 -2.50 7.95
CA LEU A 423 -17.23 -1.33 8.82
C LEU A 423 -18.61 -0.89 9.25
N TYR A 424 -18.80 -0.61 10.53
CA TYR A 424 -20.01 0.03 11.06
C TYR A 424 -19.78 1.53 11.22
N ASP A 425 -20.44 2.32 10.39
CA ASP A 425 -20.48 3.78 10.48
C ASP A 425 -21.58 4.18 11.47
N GLU A 426 -21.19 4.46 12.71
CA GLU A 426 -22.12 4.83 13.78
C GLU A 426 -22.87 6.14 13.45
N SER A 427 -22.23 7.06 12.75
CA SER A 427 -22.84 8.36 12.41
C SER A 427 -24.03 8.22 11.47
N LYS A 428 -24.04 7.18 10.65
CA LYS A 428 -25.11 6.85 9.67
C LYS A 428 -25.93 5.64 10.07
N ASP A 429 -25.60 5.00 11.19
CA ASP A 429 -26.18 3.72 11.64
C ASP A 429 -26.22 2.66 10.52
N LYS A 430 -25.09 2.51 9.81
CA LYS A 430 -25.01 1.70 8.59
C LYS A 430 -23.73 0.87 8.52
N PHE A 431 -23.86 -0.36 7.99
CA PHE A 431 -22.72 -1.16 7.62
C PHE A 431 -22.23 -0.81 6.22
N VAL A 432 -20.91 -0.71 6.07
CA VAL A 432 -20.23 -0.43 4.80
C VAL A 432 -19.28 -1.57 4.49
N LEU A 433 -19.48 -2.19 3.34
CA LEU A 433 -18.70 -3.32 2.86
C LEU A 433 -17.54 -2.81 2.00
N ILE A 434 -16.31 -3.23 2.33
CA ILE A 434 -15.09 -2.85 1.61
C ILE A 434 -14.40 -4.11 1.06
N ASP A 435 -13.51 -3.95 0.12
CA ASP A 435 -12.66 -5.01 -0.46
C ASP A 435 -13.40 -6.21 -1.09
N TRP A 436 -14.51 -5.95 -1.75
CA TRP A 436 -15.29 -6.97 -2.45
C TRP A 436 -14.53 -7.62 -3.61
N ARG A 437 -14.89 -8.85 -3.95
CA ARG A 437 -14.30 -9.62 -5.05
C ARG A 437 -14.82 -9.15 -6.41
N GLN A 438 -14.00 -9.24 -7.46
CA GLN A 438 -14.36 -8.82 -8.83
C GLN A 438 -15.32 -9.77 -9.54
N ARG A 439 -15.30 -11.09 -9.26
CA ARG A 439 -16.10 -12.14 -9.92
C ARG A 439 -16.42 -13.29 -8.98
N PHE A 440 -17.51 -14.01 -9.30
CA PHE A 440 -17.80 -15.37 -8.86
C PHE A 440 -17.77 -16.27 -10.09
N GLY A 441 -16.78 -17.12 -10.24
CA GLY A 441 -16.46 -17.76 -11.52
C GLY A 441 -16.30 -16.70 -12.63
N ASN A 442 -17.11 -16.78 -13.67
CA ASN A 442 -17.16 -15.82 -14.77
C ASN A 442 -18.21 -14.71 -14.58
N SER A 443 -19.02 -14.77 -13.52
CA SER A 443 -20.08 -13.79 -13.28
C SER A 443 -19.59 -12.58 -12.47
N THR A 444 -19.89 -11.36 -12.97
CA THR A 444 -19.71 -10.10 -12.25
C THR A 444 -20.93 -9.70 -11.43
N LYS A 445 -22.08 -10.36 -11.63
CA LYS A 445 -23.33 -9.94 -11.04
C LYS A 445 -23.85 -10.92 -9.99
N ILE A 446 -23.91 -12.19 -10.33
CA ILE A 446 -24.54 -13.24 -9.53
C ILE A 446 -23.47 -14.20 -9.00
N GLY A 447 -23.54 -14.49 -7.72
CA GLY A 447 -22.81 -15.54 -7.05
C GLY A 447 -23.75 -16.40 -6.23
N ASP A 448 -23.20 -17.22 -5.34
CA ASP A 448 -23.94 -18.05 -4.42
C ASP A 448 -23.91 -17.46 -3.02
N VAL A 449 -25.06 -17.40 -2.34
CA VAL A 449 -25.17 -16.98 -0.92
C VAL A 449 -24.20 -17.76 -0.04
N TYR A 450 -24.11 -19.06 -0.24
CA TYR A 450 -23.28 -19.93 0.60
C TYR A 450 -21.78 -19.61 0.48
N TYR A 451 -21.34 -19.01 -0.63
CA TYR A 451 -19.96 -18.57 -0.73
C TYR A 451 -19.63 -17.47 0.29
N ASP A 452 -20.49 -16.46 0.43
CA ASP A 452 -20.33 -15.39 1.41
C ASP A 452 -20.53 -15.87 2.84
N LEU A 453 -21.49 -16.75 3.08
CA LEU A 453 -21.69 -17.38 4.39
C LEU A 453 -20.47 -18.22 4.80
N GLY A 454 -19.90 -19.00 3.88
CA GLY A 454 -18.66 -19.74 4.13
C GLY A 454 -17.45 -18.84 4.35
N LYS A 455 -17.39 -17.68 3.67
CA LYS A 455 -16.37 -16.66 3.91
C LYS A 455 -16.47 -16.05 5.31
N LEU A 456 -17.69 -15.78 5.77
CA LEU A 456 -17.95 -15.28 7.11
C LEU A 456 -17.55 -16.32 8.16
N TYR A 457 -17.99 -17.59 7.99
CA TYR A 457 -17.65 -18.70 8.89
C TYR A 457 -16.13 -18.82 9.09
N HIS A 458 -15.38 -18.94 8.00
CA HIS A 458 -13.94 -19.18 8.08
C HIS A 458 -13.19 -18.05 8.79
N ALA A 459 -13.58 -16.79 8.59
CA ALA A 459 -12.92 -15.62 9.16
C ALA A 459 -13.34 -15.32 10.60
N ILE A 460 -14.50 -15.79 11.04
CA ILE A 460 -14.89 -15.82 12.45
C ILE A 460 -13.97 -16.77 13.22
N MET A 461 -13.71 -17.96 12.67
CA MET A 461 -12.87 -18.97 13.33
C MET A 461 -11.39 -18.60 13.31
N ILE A 462 -10.87 -18.15 12.17
CA ILE A 462 -9.46 -17.76 12.01
C ILE A 462 -9.39 -16.28 11.62
N ASN A 463 -9.25 -15.43 12.64
CA ASN A 463 -9.29 -13.99 12.49
C ASN A 463 -7.88 -13.43 12.17
N GLY A 464 -7.78 -12.52 11.19
CA GLY A 464 -6.52 -11.92 10.77
C GLY A 464 -5.75 -11.22 11.87
N GLN A 465 -6.43 -10.56 12.81
CA GLN A 465 -5.78 -9.84 13.93
C GLN A 465 -5.09 -10.81 14.92
N THR A 466 -5.69 -11.99 15.18
CA THR A 466 -5.06 -13.00 16.04
C THR A 466 -3.85 -13.63 15.36
N ILE A 467 -3.93 -13.80 14.04
CA ILE A 467 -2.81 -14.33 13.23
C ILE A 467 -1.63 -13.35 13.20
N LEU A 468 -1.86 -12.06 13.03
CA LEU A 468 -0.81 -11.04 13.09
C LEU A 468 -0.07 -11.04 14.43
N LYS A 469 -0.78 -11.33 15.54
CA LYS A 469 -0.22 -11.43 16.90
C LYS A 469 0.39 -12.80 17.23
N ASP A 470 0.61 -13.68 16.24
CA ASP A 470 1.12 -15.06 16.43
C ASP A 470 0.28 -15.91 17.41
N MET A 471 -1.02 -15.64 17.52
CA MET A 471 -1.91 -16.38 18.43
C MET A 471 -2.38 -17.71 17.81
N PHE A 472 -1.49 -18.41 17.15
CA PHE A 472 -1.68 -19.75 16.61
C PHE A 472 -0.37 -20.54 16.64
N SER A 473 -0.47 -21.85 16.75
CA SER A 473 0.68 -22.73 16.65
C SER A 473 0.29 -24.13 16.19
N TYR A 474 1.28 -24.88 15.71
CA TYR A 474 1.17 -26.32 15.57
C TYR A 474 2.46 -27.01 15.98
N THR A 475 2.33 -28.18 16.60
CA THR A 475 3.45 -29.03 16.96
C THR A 475 3.26 -30.39 16.31
N ARG A 476 4.31 -30.90 15.66
CA ARG A 476 4.28 -32.17 14.96
C ARG A 476 5.19 -33.21 15.59
N LEU A 477 4.67 -34.40 15.82
CA LEU A 477 5.44 -35.58 16.24
C LEU A 477 5.13 -36.76 15.30
N GLY A 478 6.00 -36.99 14.33
CA GLY A 478 5.78 -37.99 13.30
C GLY A 478 4.55 -37.69 12.44
N LYS A 479 3.54 -38.58 12.50
CA LYS A 479 2.26 -38.42 11.80
C LYS A 479 1.16 -37.75 12.66
N LYS A 480 1.50 -37.33 13.88
CA LYS A 480 0.56 -36.65 14.78
C LYS A 480 0.85 -35.16 14.84
N VAL A 481 -0.20 -34.36 14.86
CA VAL A 481 -0.12 -32.90 14.99
C VAL A 481 -1.06 -32.46 16.10
N THR A 482 -0.60 -31.48 16.89
CA THR A 482 -1.45 -30.71 17.78
C THR A 482 -1.53 -29.29 17.23
N LEU A 483 -2.76 -28.81 17.00
CA LEU A 483 -3.07 -27.43 16.62
C LEU A 483 -3.57 -26.68 17.85
N ASP A 484 -3.13 -25.43 17.97
CA ASP A 484 -3.58 -24.52 19.01
C ASP A 484 -3.76 -23.12 18.43
N PHE A 485 -4.90 -22.44 18.72
CA PHE A 485 -5.20 -21.11 18.22
C PHE A 485 -6.27 -20.43 19.08
N TYR A 486 -6.34 -19.11 18.96
CA TYR A 486 -7.25 -18.28 19.73
C TYR A 486 -8.33 -17.67 18.82
N VAL A 487 -9.57 -17.80 19.24
CA VAL A 487 -10.72 -17.10 18.67
C VAL A 487 -11.06 -15.93 19.59
N LYS A 488 -11.34 -14.75 19.05
CA LYS A 488 -11.80 -13.60 19.86
C LYS A 488 -13.14 -13.91 20.50
N SER A 489 -13.32 -13.55 21.78
CA SER A 489 -14.55 -13.88 22.53
C SER A 489 -15.83 -13.33 21.89
N ASN A 490 -15.78 -12.10 21.34
CA ASN A 490 -16.90 -11.52 20.61
C ASN A 490 -17.23 -12.29 19.32
N LEU A 491 -16.24 -12.86 18.66
CA LEU A 491 -16.45 -13.68 17.45
C LEU A 491 -17.02 -15.06 17.80
N VAL A 492 -16.73 -15.59 18.98
CA VAL A 492 -17.42 -16.82 19.48
C VAL A 492 -18.92 -16.56 19.63
N SER A 493 -19.30 -15.48 20.32
CA SER A 493 -20.71 -15.09 20.45
C SER A 493 -21.35 -14.81 19.07
N PHE A 494 -20.60 -14.21 18.15
CA PHE A 494 -21.07 -13.96 16.80
C PHE A 494 -21.34 -15.26 16.03
N MET A 495 -20.53 -16.31 16.23
CA MET A 495 -20.77 -17.61 15.60
C MET A 495 -22.13 -18.21 16.00
N ASP A 496 -22.51 -18.11 17.27
CA ASP A 496 -23.80 -18.57 17.74
C ASP A 496 -24.99 -17.80 17.10
N ILE A 497 -24.84 -16.46 17.03
CA ILE A 497 -25.82 -15.59 16.35
C ILE A 497 -25.91 -15.93 14.86
N PHE A 498 -24.77 -16.17 14.22
CA PHE A 498 -24.70 -16.50 12.80
C PHE A 498 -25.35 -17.84 12.49
N LYS A 499 -25.16 -18.85 13.34
CA LYS A 499 -25.83 -20.14 13.22
C LYS A 499 -27.35 -20.00 13.36
N GLU A 500 -27.80 -19.27 14.39
CA GLU A 500 -29.22 -18.96 14.59
C GLU A 500 -29.84 -18.25 13.36
N PHE A 501 -29.09 -17.29 12.78
CA PHE A 501 -29.51 -16.60 11.56
C PHE A 501 -29.65 -17.57 10.37
N CYS A 502 -28.70 -18.49 10.18
CA CYS A 502 -28.79 -19.51 9.11
C CYS A 502 -30.00 -20.41 9.29
N ASP A 503 -30.24 -20.91 10.50
CA ASP A 503 -31.38 -21.76 10.81
C ASP A 503 -32.72 -21.02 10.54
N ASN A 504 -32.85 -19.78 10.98
CA ASN A 504 -34.03 -18.95 10.81
C ASN A 504 -34.37 -18.60 9.35
N ASN A 505 -33.33 -18.51 8.49
CA ASN A 505 -33.46 -18.19 7.07
C ASN A 505 -33.43 -19.43 6.15
N GLY A 506 -33.36 -20.64 6.74
CA GLY A 506 -33.39 -21.90 6.00
C GLY A 506 -32.10 -22.19 5.22
N TYR A 507 -30.98 -21.65 5.65
CA TYR A 507 -29.65 -21.99 5.10
C TYR A 507 -29.16 -23.30 5.74
N ASP A 508 -28.64 -24.21 4.92
CA ASP A 508 -28.01 -25.44 5.37
C ASP A 508 -26.66 -25.15 6.06
N TRP A 509 -26.62 -25.27 7.38
CA TRP A 509 -25.45 -25.02 8.17
C TRP A 509 -24.24 -25.90 7.78
N LYS A 510 -24.51 -27.17 7.42
CA LYS A 510 -23.45 -28.08 6.97
C LYS A 510 -22.76 -27.57 5.73
N GLN A 511 -23.50 -26.98 4.79
CA GLN A 511 -22.92 -26.37 3.59
C GLN A 511 -22.07 -25.13 3.94
N VAL A 512 -22.54 -24.30 4.88
CA VAL A 512 -21.78 -23.13 5.37
C VAL A 512 -20.45 -23.55 5.97
N GLU A 513 -20.46 -24.58 6.86
CA GLU A 513 -19.23 -25.11 7.47
C GLU A 513 -18.27 -25.67 6.42
N LEU A 514 -18.75 -26.54 5.55
CA LEU A 514 -17.90 -27.17 4.53
C LEU A 514 -17.29 -26.14 3.56
N LEU A 515 -18.06 -25.15 3.11
CA LEU A 515 -17.52 -24.06 2.30
C LEU A 515 -16.54 -23.18 3.07
N GLY A 516 -16.75 -22.97 4.37
CA GLY A 516 -15.82 -22.32 5.26
C GLY A 516 -14.48 -23.07 5.37
N ILE A 517 -14.55 -24.40 5.52
CA ILE A 517 -13.38 -25.29 5.56
C ILE A 517 -12.62 -25.24 4.23
N LEU A 518 -13.31 -25.29 3.09
CA LEU A 518 -12.69 -25.18 1.77
C LEU A 518 -11.94 -23.85 1.58
N GLN A 519 -12.33 -22.76 2.28
CA GLN A 519 -11.58 -21.51 2.23
C GLN A 519 -10.17 -21.67 2.80
N TYR A 520 -9.96 -22.48 3.86
CA TYR A 520 -8.62 -22.71 4.41
C TYR A 520 -7.70 -23.36 3.37
N PHE A 521 -8.19 -24.35 2.63
CA PHE A 521 -7.46 -24.95 1.52
C PHE A 521 -7.22 -23.97 0.38
N ASN A 522 -8.18 -23.10 0.08
CA ASN A 522 -8.07 -22.09 -0.98
C ASN A 522 -7.02 -21.00 -0.70
N ILE A 523 -6.69 -20.75 0.56
CA ILE A 523 -5.77 -19.67 0.94
C ILE A 523 -4.44 -20.17 1.49
N CYS A 524 -4.30 -21.43 1.92
CA CYS A 524 -3.10 -21.94 2.59
C CYS A 524 -1.83 -21.72 1.75
N THR A 525 -1.87 -21.96 0.44
CA THR A 525 -0.74 -21.79 -0.47
C THR A 525 -0.42 -20.34 -0.82
N LEU A 526 -1.32 -19.39 -0.51
CA LEU A 526 -1.05 -17.97 -0.69
C LEU A 526 -0.16 -17.40 0.41
N TYR A 527 0.00 -18.12 1.52
CA TYR A 527 0.77 -17.72 2.69
C TYR A 527 2.07 -18.49 2.88
N ASP A 528 2.62 -19.09 1.80
CA ASP A 528 3.84 -19.89 1.87
C ASP A 528 5.06 -19.12 2.42
N ASN A 529 5.12 -17.80 2.21
CA ASN A 529 6.20 -16.93 2.69
C ASN A 529 5.81 -16.11 3.94
N PHE A 530 4.54 -16.16 4.37
CA PHE A 530 4.09 -15.40 5.53
C PHE A 530 4.44 -16.15 6.82
N LYS A 531 5.12 -15.46 7.75
CA LYS A 531 5.62 -16.06 9.00
C LYS A 531 6.41 -17.36 8.75
N ASP A 532 7.31 -17.32 7.76
CA ASP A 532 8.14 -18.47 7.34
C ASP A 532 7.32 -19.70 6.94
N GLY A 533 6.16 -19.49 6.31
CA GLY A 533 5.24 -20.54 5.87
C GLY A 533 4.41 -21.17 7.00
N ARG A 534 4.63 -20.78 8.27
CA ARG A 534 3.90 -21.38 9.40
C ARG A 534 2.39 -21.20 9.31
N TYR A 535 1.95 -20.04 8.80
CA TYR A 535 0.51 -19.78 8.69
C TYR A 535 -0.16 -20.59 7.58
N GLY A 536 0.45 -20.67 6.40
CA GLY A 536 -0.05 -21.53 5.33
C GLY A 536 -0.16 -23.00 5.76
N ASN A 537 0.88 -23.51 6.43
CA ASN A 537 0.89 -24.85 6.98
C ASN A 537 -0.20 -25.07 8.04
N PHE A 538 -0.40 -24.10 8.93
CA PHE A 538 -1.47 -24.14 9.94
C PHE A 538 -2.85 -24.21 9.28
N LEU A 539 -3.13 -23.35 8.29
CA LEU A 539 -4.39 -23.35 7.56
C LEU A 539 -4.68 -24.67 6.88
N PHE A 540 -3.66 -25.27 6.23
CA PHE A 540 -3.79 -26.58 5.60
C PHE A 540 -4.14 -27.67 6.61
N LEU A 541 -3.42 -27.71 7.73
CA LEU A 541 -3.68 -28.69 8.79
C LEU A 541 -5.05 -28.47 9.46
N TYR A 542 -5.46 -27.20 9.65
CA TYR A 542 -6.76 -26.88 10.24
C TYR A 542 -7.92 -27.26 9.29
N GLY A 543 -7.75 -27.04 7.99
CA GLY A 543 -8.71 -27.51 6.99
C GLY A 543 -8.88 -29.02 6.94
N LYS A 544 -7.83 -29.80 7.28
CA LYS A 544 -7.92 -31.27 7.41
C LYS A 544 -8.57 -31.72 8.71
N TYR A 545 -8.46 -30.93 9.76
CA TYR A 545 -9.03 -31.19 11.11
C TYR A 545 -10.53 -30.99 11.14
#